data_0229b1e4e4ac97b17bdfab6b7d3d1710
#
_entry.id   0229b1e4e4ac97b17bdfab6b7d3d1710
#
_cell.length_a   1.000
_cell.length_b   1.000
_cell.length_c   1.000
_cell.angle_alpha   90.00
_cell.angle_beta   90.00
_cell.angle_gamma   90.00
#
_symmetry.space_group_name_H-M   'P 1'
#
loop_
_entity.id
_entity.type
_entity.pdbx_description
1 polymer ?
#
loop_
_entity_poly.entity_id
_entity_poly.type
_entity_poly.pdbx_seq_one_letter_code
_entity_poly.pdbx_strand_id
1 'polypeptide(L)'
;MYDFNILRMKKICLIILTLLCFQQKVFLQSVEHSKLQFTSKEKERVPIDSIYHYQFNAFDSAGKSISYSVEKLPSWLKFNVHDHSISGKAVKPGQYMIHLLASTNDTIIHQRFMLTVFNKNTTNILALGNSITNGTNRFNSYRRDLWQMLHRDNYNFDFIGSWNKHHMGGEVPNPDFDMDHDGHSGWTTHDILNPPGWDSARGSIHTWIRTYTPDIVLVELGTNDVFQCVPVKDAMKNISEIIEILRNKNPHVKIFLALIPPLGAQWADKKLCGNDTTYIKSIEIFNKNVSRLAIERNTDVSKVVTVDLFTGVHPATDMYDDIHPNDIGEKNMAESWYKAIKKYLNKIKN
;
A
#
# COMPACT_ATOMS: atom_id res chain seq x y z
N MET A 1 -12.21 -1.02 -47.09
CA MET A 1 -10.82 -0.86 -46.52
C MET A 1 -10.79 -0.66 -45.01
N TYR A 2 -11.92 -0.38 -44.37
CA TYR A 2 -12.02 -0.19 -42.90
C TYR A 2 -12.08 -1.49 -42.08
N ASP A 3 -12.60 -2.59 -42.63
CA ASP A 3 -12.76 -3.85 -41.89
C ASP A 3 -11.47 -4.65 -41.69
N PHE A 4 -10.47 -4.43 -42.53
CA PHE A 4 -9.19 -5.19 -42.43
C PHE A 4 -8.31 -4.75 -41.25
N ASN A 5 -8.40 -3.48 -40.84
CA ASN A 5 -7.62 -2.93 -39.70
C ASN A 5 -8.22 -3.31 -38.36
N ILE A 6 -9.55 -3.39 -38.26
CA ILE A 6 -10.23 -3.80 -37.01
C ILE A 6 -9.97 -5.28 -36.71
N LEU A 7 -9.93 -6.13 -37.72
CA LEU A 7 -9.63 -7.56 -37.57
C LEU A 7 -8.14 -7.78 -37.16
N ARG A 8 -7.24 -6.94 -37.67
CA ARG A 8 -5.81 -7.00 -37.35
C ARG A 8 -5.52 -6.51 -35.92
N MET A 9 -6.18 -5.47 -35.45
CA MET A 9 -6.12 -4.99 -34.08
C MET A 9 -6.71 -5.99 -33.08
N LYS A 10 -7.87 -6.60 -33.40
CA LYS A 10 -8.44 -7.66 -32.53
C LYS A 10 -7.54 -8.89 -32.44
N LYS A 11 -6.85 -9.29 -33.52
CA LYS A 11 -5.86 -10.37 -33.49
C LYS A 11 -4.61 -9.99 -32.67
N ILE A 12 -4.13 -8.76 -32.77
CA ILE A 12 -2.97 -8.29 -31.98
C ILE A 12 -3.33 -8.20 -30.49
N CYS A 13 -4.50 -7.67 -30.14
CA CYS A 13 -4.98 -7.68 -28.75
C CYS A 13 -5.17 -9.10 -28.22
N LEU A 14 -5.68 -10.03 -29.02
CA LEU A 14 -5.85 -11.42 -28.61
C LEU A 14 -4.49 -12.13 -28.40
N ILE A 15 -3.49 -11.83 -29.25
CA ILE A 15 -2.11 -12.37 -29.10
C ILE A 15 -1.43 -11.78 -27.88
N ILE A 16 -1.62 -10.50 -27.59
CA ILE A 16 -1.06 -9.86 -26.36
C ILE A 16 -1.75 -10.42 -25.11
N LEU A 17 -3.09 -10.61 -25.13
CA LEU A 17 -3.79 -11.26 -24.01
C LEU A 17 -3.38 -12.72 -23.83
N THR A 18 -3.18 -13.47 -24.92
CA THR A 18 -2.73 -14.88 -24.83
C THR A 18 -1.26 -14.97 -24.38
N LEU A 19 -0.37 -14.04 -24.77
CA LEU A 19 0.99 -13.95 -24.27
C LEU A 19 1.05 -13.56 -22.80
N LEU A 20 0.23 -12.63 -22.35
CA LEU A 20 0.08 -12.27 -20.93
C LEU A 20 -0.49 -13.43 -20.11
N CYS A 21 -1.53 -14.13 -20.61
CA CYS A 21 -2.06 -15.34 -19.98
C CYS A 21 -1.06 -16.51 -20.00
N PHE A 22 -0.22 -16.62 -21.04
CA PHE A 22 0.81 -17.66 -21.11
C PHE A 22 1.98 -17.35 -20.17
N GLN A 23 2.40 -16.08 -20.06
CA GLN A 23 3.38 -15.65 -19.06
C GLN A 23 2.84 -15.81 -17.63
N GLN A 24 1.56 -15.54 -17.38
CA GLN A 24 0.93 -15.85 -16.09
C GLN A 24 0.85 -17.35 -15.80
N LYS A 25 0.54 -18.19 -16.80
CA LYS A 25 0.54 -19.66 -16.60
C LYS A 25 1.94 -20.24 -16.42
N VAL A 26 2.94 -19.73 -17.13
CA VAL A 26 4.35 -20.14 -16.98
C VAL A 26 4.90 -19.65 -15.63
N PHE A 27 4.51 -18.46 -15.19
CA PHE A 27 4.89 -17.93 -13.87
C PHE A 27 4.18 -18.67 -12.71
N LEU A 28 2.93 -19.10 -12.90
CA LEU A 28 2.20 -19.95 -11.92
C LEU A 28 2.77 -21.38 -11.84
N GLN A 29 3.50 -21.86 -12.86
CA GLN A 29 4.18 -23.16 -12.81
C GLN A 29 5.59 -23.12 -12.21
N SER A 30 6.17 -21.92 -12.00
CA SER A 30 7.54 -21.78 -11.44
C SER A 30 7.59 -21.22 -10.02
N VAL A 31 6.47 -21.00 -9.36
CA VAL A 31 6.47 -20.82 -7.91
C VAL A 31 6.66 -22.20 -7.31
N GLU A 32 7.90 -22.64 -7.18
CA GLU A 32 8.24 -23.65 -6.17
C GLU A 32 7.71 -23.07 -4.84
N HIS A 33 6.60 -23.64 -4.37
CA HIS A 33 6.16 -23.37 -3.01
C HIS A 33 7.34 -23.69 -2.10
N SER A 34 7.88 -22.69 -1.44
CA SER A 34 8.93 -22.90 -0.46
C SER A 34 8.45 -24.01 0.46
N LYS A 35 9.20 -25.09 0.54
CA LYS A 35 8.85 -26.27 1.35
C LYS A 35 8.63 -25.88 2.81
N LEU A 36 9.28 -24.81 3.26
CA LEU A 36 9.21 -24.23 4.59
C LEU A 36 8.46 -22.88 4.52
N GLN A 37 7.48 -22.66 5.38
CA GLN A 37 6.71 -21.40 5.46
C GLN A 37 6.20 -21.17 6.88
N PHE A 38 6.12 -19.89 7.31
CA PHE A 38 5.40 -19.55 8.54
C PHE A 38 3.90 -19.80 8.35
N THR A 39 3.26 -20.36 9.37
CA THR A 39 1.81 -20.64 9.40
C THR A 39 1.07 -19.73 10.39
N SER A 40 1.80 -19.10 11.31
CA SER A 40 1.26 -18.12 12.23
C SER A 40 1.16 -16.74 11.57
N LYS A 41 0.05 -16.03 11.82
CA LYS A 41 -0.14 -14.65 11.39
C LYS A 41 0.47 -13.71 12.43
N GLU A 42 1.16 -12.68 11.99
CA GLU A 42 1.79 -11.64 12.81
C GLU A 42 0.75 -10.95 13.72
N LYS A 43 1.15 -10.67 14.96
CA LYS A 43 0.38 -9.85 15.89
C LYS A 43 1.04 -8.50 16.02
N GLU A 44 0.63 -7.56 15.21
CA GLU A 44 1.34 -6.31 14.92
C GLU A 44 1.00 -5.17 15.89
N ARG A 45 0.04 -5.37 16.81
CA ARG A 45 -0.42 -4.31 17.71
C ARG A 45 -0.61 -4.78 19.14
N VAL A 46 -0.26 -3.92 20.10
CA VAL A 46 -0.52 -4.14 21.54
C VAL A 46 -0.78 -2.82 22.25
N PRO A 47 -1.78 -2.71 23.15
CA PRO A 47 -1.94 -1.54 23.98
C PRO A 47 -0.78 -1.36 24.93
N ILE A 48 -0.41 -0.10 25.23
CA ILE A 48 0.53 0.19 26.32
C ILE A 48 0.05 -0.44 27.63
N ASP A 49 0.98 -0.81 28.49
CA ASP A 49 0.77 -1.48 29.77
C ASP A 49 0.17 -2.90 29.72
N SER A 50 -0.11 -3.41 28.52
CA SER A 50 -0.59 -4.77 28.30
C SER A 50 0.54 -5.78 28.12
N ILE A 51 0.23 -7.04 28.35
CA ILE A 51 1.13 -8.16 28.01
C ILE A 51 0.99 -8.47 26.54
N TYR A 52 2.09 -8.38 25.80
CA TYR A 52 2.20 -8.94 24.47
C TYR A 52 2.57 -10.41 24.57
N HIS A 53 1.90 -11.23 23.81
CA HIS A 53 2.22 -12.64 23.63
C HIS A 53 1.93 -13.03 22.19
N TYR A 54 2.92 -13.62 21.52
CA TYR A 54 2.79 -14.14 20.15
C TYR A 54 3.55 -15.47 20.06
N GLN A 55 2.81 -16.55 19.79
CA GLN A 55 3.35 -17.86 19.48
C GLN A 55 3.44 -18.01 17.97
N PHE A 56 4.61 -18.36 17.44
CA PHE A 56 4.82 -18.48 16.01
C PHE A 56 5.19 -19.91 15.62
N ASN A 57 4.70 -20.32 14.46
CA ASN A 57 4.87 -21.68 13.94
C ASN A 57 5.18 -21.60 12.44
N ALA A 58 5.91 -22.63 11.98
CA ALA A 58 6.18 -22.86 10.58
C ALA A 58 5.86 -24.29 10.20
N PHE A 59 5.65 -24.53 8.92
CA PHE A 59 5.39 -25.82 8.34
C PHE A 59 6.41 -26.10 7.22
N ASP A 60 6.95 -27.32 7.20
CA ASP A 60 7.78 -27.82 6.11
C ASP A 60 7.06 -28.97 5.40
N SER A 61 6.80 -28.83 4.09
CA SER A 61 6.07 -29.83 3.30
C SER A 61 6.83 -31.14 3.12
N ALA A 62 8.15 -31.15 3.37
CA ALA A 62 8.98 -32.36 3.37
C ALA A 62 9.08 -33.03 4.74
N GLY A 63 8.41 -32.51 5.78
CA GLY A 63 8.40 -33.06 7.13
C GLY A 63 9.72 -32.93 7.88
N LYS A 64 10.58 -31.99 7.51
CA LYS A 64 11.87 -31.76 8.19
C LYS A 64 11.65 -31.13 9.56
N SER A 65 12.56 -31.42 10.50
CA SER A 65 12.59 -30.72 11.79
C SER A 65 12.87 -29.25 11.63
N ILE A 66 12.08 -28.41 12.30
CA ILE A 66 12.19 -26.94 12.23
C ILE A 66 12.78 -26.42 13.53
N SER A 67 13.81 -25.61 13.43
CA SER A 67 14.39 -24.84 14.52
C SER A 67 13.92 -23.39 14.45
N TYR A 68 13.69 -22.79 15.62
CA TYR A 68 13.22 -21.40 15.73
C TYR A 68 14.23 -20.54 16.46
N SER A 69 14.43 -19.34 15.97
CA SER A 69 15.32 -18.35 16.59
C SER A 69 14.81 -16.93 16.38
N VAL A 70 15.44 -15.98 17.00
CA VAL A 70 15.10 -14.56 16.97
C VAL A 70 16.34 -13.77 16.58
N GLU A 71 16.23 -12.91 15.58
CA GLU A 71 17.30 -12.02 15.17
C GLU A 71 17.15 -10.62 15.80
N LYS A 72 15.90 -10.12 15.91
CA LYS A 72 15.63 -8.80 16.49
C LYS A 72 14.37 -8.78 17.33
N LEU A 73 14.52 -8.31 18.58
CA LEU A 73 13.42 -8.00 19.50
C LEU A 73 13.69 -6.70 20.26
N PRO A 74 12.66 -5.95 20.65
CA PRO A 74 12.80 -4.91 21.66
C PRO A 74 13.18 -5.52 23.02
N SER A 75 13.90 -4.78 23.85
CA SER A 75 14.47 -5.26 25.12
C SER A 75 13.43 -5.73 26.15
N TRP A 76 12.19 -5.32 26.01
CA TRP A 76 11.08 -5.71 26.89
C TRP A 76 10.41 -7.03 26.49
N LEU A 77 10.73 -7.59 25.31
CA LEU A 77 10.27 -8.92 24.87
C LEU A 77 11.33 -9.99 25.12
N LYS A 78 10.87 -11.18 25.49
CA LYS A 78 11.71 -12.38 25.68
C LYS A 78 11.21 -13.50 24.78
N PHE A 79 12.14 -14.23 24.18
CA PHE A 79 11.85 -15.44 23.40
C PHE A 79 11.91 -16.67 24.32
N ASN A 80 10.87 -17.49 24.23
CA ASN A 80 10.81 -18.81 24.82
C ASN A 80 10.98 -19.86 23.73
N VAL A 81 12.11 -20.58 23.76
CA VAL A 81 12.44 -21.60 22.76
C VAL A 81 11.58 -22.87 22.86
N HIS A 82 10.98 -23.13 24.05
CA HIS A 82 10.22 -24.39 24.27
C HIS A 82 8.84 -24.36 23.64
N ASP A 83 8.17 -23.21 23.61
CA ASP A 83 6.85 -23.02 23.04
C ASP A 83 6.83 -22.11 21.81
N HIS A 84 8.02 -21.67 21.35
CA HIS A 84 8.20 -20.79 20.20
C HIS A 84 7.39 -19.49 20.32
N SER A 85 7.43 -18.86 21.51
CA SER A 85 6.70 -17.63 21.75
C SER A 85 7.62 -16.47 22.10
N ILE A 86 7.15 -15.25 21.79
CA ILE A 86 7.72 -14.03 22.30
C ILE A 86 6.70 -13.33 23.20
N SER A 87 7.14 -12.87 24.37
CA SER A 87 6.24 -12.23 25.34
C SER A 87 6.94 -11.17 26.18
N GLY A 88 6.16 -10.20 26.68
CA GLY A 88 6.62 -9.16 27.58
C GLY A 88 5.59 -8.07 27.80
N LYS A 89 5.85 -7.17 28.77
CA LYS A 89 4.95 -6.03 29.04
C LYS A 89 5.34 -4.84 28.17
N ALA A 90 4.40 -4.32 27.40
CA ALA A 90 4.57 -3.12 26.58
C ALA A 90 4.59 -1.87 27.47
N VAL A 91 5.71 -1.19 27.56
CA VAL A 91 5.92 -0.10 28.53
C VAL A 91 6.06 1.30 27.92
N LYS A 92 6.29 1.40 26.61
CA LYS A 92 6.48 2.68 25.92
C LYS A 92 5.80 2.63 24.54
N PRO A 93 4.99 3.65 24.17
CA PRO A 93 4.41 3.74 22.83
C PRO A 93 5.51 3.85 21.76
N GLY A 94 5.23 3.33 20.58
CA GLY A 94 6.15 3.37 19.44
C GLY A 94 6.12 2.09 18.64
N GLN A 95 6.95 2.05 17.60
CA GLN A 95 7.05 0.92 16.69
C GLN A 95 8.37 0.18 16.88
N TYR A 96 8.30 -1.14 16.93
CA TYR A 96 9.41 -2.02 17.27
C TYR A 96 9.54 -3.12 16.23
N MET A 97 10.69 -3.21 15.57
CA MET A 97 10.96 -4.28 14.63
C MET A 97 11.04 -5.63 15.35
N ILE A 98 10.26 -6.59 14.88
CA ILE A 98 10.34 -8.00 15.22
C ILE A 98 10.92 -8.76 14.03
N HIS A 99 11.93 -9.58 14.27
CA HIS A 99 12.51 -10.43 13.23
C HIS A 99 12.71 -11.84 13.79
N LEU A 100 11.91 -12.78 13.30
CA LEU A 100 11.88 -14.17 13.68
C LEU A 100 12.41 -15.03 12.54
N LEU A 101 13.01 -16.15 12.87
CA LEU A 101 13.53 -17.11 11.91
C LEU A 101 12.94 -18.50 12.19
N ALA A 102 12.64 -19.22 11.12
CA ALA A 102 12.43 -20.64 11.15
C ALA A 102 13.39 -21.30 10.14
N SER A 103 14.05 -22.37 10.56
CA SER A 103 15.09 -23.01 9.74
C SER A 103 15.00 -24.52 9.79
N THR A 104 15.31 -25.12 8.66
CA THR A 104 15.66 -26.56 8.53
C THR A 104 17.15 -26.67 8.27
N ASN A 105 17.64 -27.88 8.01
CA ASN A 105 19.08 -28.09 7.70
C ASN A 105 19.56 -27.41 6.40
N ASP A 106 18.64 -27.02 5.51
CA ASP A 106 18.97 -26.50 4.17
C ASP A 106 18.22 -25.20 3.79
N THR A 107 17.31 -24.72 4.64
CA THR A 107 16.48 -23.55 4.32
C THR A 107 16.27 -22.69 5.56
N ILE A 108 16.33 -21.38 5.40
CA ILE A 108 15.97 -20.40 6.43
C ILE A 108 14.91 -19.48 5.85
N ILE A 109 13.86 -19.24 6.61
CA ILE A 109 12.82 -18.26 6.27
C ILE A 109 12.70 -17.23 7.39
N HIS A 110 12.25 -16.04 7.02
CA HIS A 110 12.15 -14.88 7.88
C HIS A 110 10.70 -14.46 8.02
N GLN A 111 10.32 -14.03 9.23
CA GLN A 111 9.08 -13.30 9.49
C GLN A 111 9.47 -11.96 10.12
N ARG A 112 9.23 -10.87 9.39
CA ARG A 112 9.54 -9.49 9.81
C ARG A 112 8.27 -8.68 9.85
N PHE A 113 8.09 -7.95 10.94
CA PHE A 113 6.95 -7.04 11.07
C PHE A 113 7.24 -5.94 12.09
N MET A 114 6.52 -4.83 11.99
CA MET A 114 6.51 -3.80 13.01
C MET A 114 5.46 -4.10 14.06
N LEU A 115 5.87 -4.18 15.32
CA LEU A 115 4.97 -4.24 16.45
C LEU A 115 4.72 -2.82 16.95
N THR A 116 3.50 -2.31 16.79
CA THR A 116 3.08 -1.03 17.34
C THR A 116 2.57 -1.19 18.76
N VAL A 117 3.26 -0.55 19.72
CA VAL A 117 2.72 -0.30 21.06
C VAL A 117 1.91 0.99 20.99
N PHE A 118 0.60 0.90 21.08
CA PHE A 118 -0.29 2.04 20.89
C PHE A 118 -0.92 2.54 22.19
N ASN A 119 -1.31 3.81 22.19
CA ASN A 119 -2.12 4.44 23.21
C ASN A 119 -3.21 5.33 22.56
N LYS A 120 -4.01 6.02 23.38
CA LYS A 120 -5.08 6.90 22.87
C LYS A 120 -4.62 8.07 21.98
N ASN A 121 -3.31 8.38 21.97
CA ASN A 121 -2.74 9.44 21.15
C ASN A 121 -2.03 8.91 19.90
N THR A 122 -2.04 7.60 19.67
CA THR A 122 -1.50 6.99 18.44
C THR A 122 -2.43 7.31 17.28
N THR A 123 -1.89 7.91 16.23
CA THR A 123 -2.64 8.27 15.03
C THR A 123 -2.59 7.13 14.02
N ASN A 124 -3.73 6.57 13.69
CA ASN A 124 -3.86 5.52 12.67
C ASN A 124 -3.86 6.15 11.27
N ILE A 125 -2.89 5.80 10.44
CA ILE A 125 -2.72 6.32 9.08
C ILE A 125 -2.98 5.19 8.09
N LEU A 126 -3.97 5.35 7.22
CA LEU A 126 -4.26 4.44 6.12
C LEU A 126 -3.65 4.99 4.82
N ALA A 127 -2.77 4.22 4.19
CA ALA A 127 -2.34 4.45 2.82
C ALA A 127 -3.26 3.65 1.87
N LEU A 128 -4.18 4.34 1.22
CA LEU A 128 -5.16 3.79 0.28
C LEU A 128 -4.77 4.18 -1.14
N GLY A 129 -4.60 3.19 -2.04
CA GLY A 129 -4.18 3.51 -3.40
C GLY A 129 -4.08 2.33 -4.35
N ASN A 130 -3.29 2.53 -5.39
CA ASN A 130 -3.02 1.56 -6.43
C ASN A 130 -1.62 0.89 -6.28
N SER A 131 -0.96 0.53 -7.40
CA SER A 131 0.39 -0.05 -7.40
C SER A 131 1.47 0.88 -6.83
N ILE A 132 1.32 2.20 -7.00
CA ILE A 132 2.26 3.20 -6.47
C ILE A 132 2.25 3.19 -4.93
N THR A 133 1.07 2.95 -4.34
CA THR A 133 0.92 2.76 -2.89
C THR A 133 1.33 1.35 -2.45
N ASN A 134 1.04 0.31 -3.23
CA ASN A 134 1.35 -1.08 -2.88
C ASN A 134 2.87 -1.37 -2.80
N GLY A 135 3.63 -0.89 -3.79
CA GLY A 135 5.02 -1.29 -3.98
C GLY A 135 5.16 -2.65 -4.67
N THR A 136 6.38 -3.05 -4.92
CA THR A 136 6.72 -4.34 -5.54
C THR A 136 8.01 -4.92 -4.94
N ASN A 137 8.49 -6.04 -5.45
CA ASN A 137 9.82 -6.55 -5.13
C ASN A 137 10.99 -5.69 -5.69
N ARG A 138 10.70 -4.58 -6.37
CA ARG A 138 11.69 -3.68 -6.98
C ARG A 138 11.70 -2.29 -6.38
N PHE A 139 10.60 -1.85 -5.78
CA PHE A 139 10.48 -0.54 -5.14
C PHE A 139 9.58 -0.61 -3.88
N ASN A 140 9.89 0.25 -2.90
CA ASN A 140 9.28 0.21 -1.56
C ASN A 140 7.94 0.93 -1.47
N SER A 141 7.58 1.77 -2.46
CA SER A 141 6.56 2.80 -2.33
C SER A 141 6.99 3.97 -1.40
N TYR A 142 6.42 5.15 -1.63
CA TYR A 142 6.62 6.34 -0.80
C TYR A 142 6.39 6.09 0.70
N ARG A 143 5.68 5.01 1.06
CA ARG A 143 5.34 4.67 2.46
C ARG A 143 6.57 4.47 3.32
N ARG A 144 7.64 3.87 2.78
CA ARG A 144 8.88 3.66 3.53
C ARG A 144 9.55 4.98 3.94
N ASP A 145 9.77 5.88 2.98
CA ASP A 145 10.40 7.18 3.27
C ASP A 145 9.51 8.03 4.18
N LEU A 146 8.20 8.02 3.98
CA LEU A 146 7.25 8.69 4.86
C LEU A 146 7.32 8.14 6.29
N TRP A 147 7.34 6.81 6.43
CA TRP A 147 7.47 6.16 7.73
C TRP A 147 8.78 6.56 8.42
N GLN A 148 9.90 6.55 7.70
CA GLN A 148 11.21 6.94 8.24
C GLN A 148 11.22 8.40 8.70
N MET A 149 10.62 9.32 7.94
CA MET A 149 10.50 10.74 8.33
C MET A 149 9.68 10.90 9.61
N LEU A 150 8.53 10.24 9.69
CA LEU A 150 7.65 10.29 10.85
C LEU A 150 8.31 9.65 12.08
N HIS A 151 8.98 8.52 11.90
CA HIS A 151 9.69 7.81 12.97
C HIS A 151 10.89 8.63 13.49
N ARG A 152 11.72 9.16 12.58
CA ARG A 152 12.86 10.03 12.93
C ARG A 152 12.43 11.25 13.77
N ASP A 153 11.29 11.84 13.41
CA ASP A 153 10.76 13.03 14.07
C ASP A 153 9.91 12.70 15.32
N ASN A 154 9.92 11.41 15.74
CA ASN A 154 9.30 10.90 16.97
C ASN A 154 7.77 11.13 17.03
N TYR A 155 7.06 10.99 15.90
CA TYR A 155 5.59 10.99 15.89
C TYR A 155 5.05 9.66 16.43
N ASN A 156 3.87 9.74 17.09
CA ASN A 156 3.14 8.59 17.60
C ASN A 156 2.07 8.18 16.60
N PHE A 157 2.40 7.28 15.71
CA PHE A 157 1.55 6.84 14.61
C PHE A 157 1.63 5.32 14.42
N ASP A 158 0.72 4.81 13.61
CA ASP A 158 0.64 3.44 13.16
C ASP A 158 0.12 3.43 11.73
N PHE A 159 0.81 2.79 10.80
CA PHE A 159 0.20 2.49 9.52
C PHE A 159 -0.77 1.34 9.70
N ILE A 160 -1.92 1.44 9.08
CA ILE A 160 -2.98 0.44 9.16
C ILE A 160 -3.45 0.06 7.76
N GLY A 161 -3.94 -1.17 7.63
CA GLY A 161 -4.47 -1.66 6.38
C GLY A 161 -4.91 -3.12 6.48
N SER A 162 -5.49 -3.64 5.43
CA SER A 162 -5.85 -5.06 5.32
C SER A 162 -4.70 -5.91 4.75
N TRP A 163 -3.63 -5.26 4.27
CA TRP A 163 -2.53 -5.87 3.57
C TRP A 163 -1.17 -5.32 4.06
N ASN A 164 -0.15 -6.16 4.10
CA ASN A 164 1.21 -5.81 4.53
C ASN A 164 2.30 -6.38 3.61
N LYS A 165 1.97 -6.72 2.38
CA LYS A 165 2.87 -7.30 1.38
C LYS A 165 2.71 -6.58 0.06
N HIS A 166 3.69 -6.67 -0.82
CA HIS A 166 3.53 -6.15 -2.17
C HIS A 166 2.57 -7.00 -3.02
N HIS A 167 2.27 -6.54 -4.23
CA HIS A 167 1.29 -7.15 -5.14
C HIS A 167 1.43 -8.67 -5.31
N MET A 168 2.66 -9.18 -5.43
CA MET A 168 2.94 -10.62 -5.61
C MET A 168 2.98 -11.42 -4.29
N GLY A 169 2.65 -10.81 -3.16
CA GLY A 169 2.58 -11.49 -1.86
C GLY A 169 3.90 -11.62 -1.11
N GLY A 170 4.99 -11.02 -1.59
CA GLY A 170 6.29 -11.00 -0.94
C GLY A 170 6.60 -9.71 -0.19
N GLU A 171 7.82 -9.61 0.34
CA GLU A 171 8.34 -8.38 0.94
C GLU A 171 8.82 -7.41 -0.14
N VAL A 172 8.72 -6.12 0.13
CA VAL A 172 9.37 -5.05 -0.65
C VAL A 172 10.91 -5.12 -0.48
N PRO A 173 11.70 -4.38 -1.29
CA PRO A 173 13.17 -4.46 -1.21
C PRO A 173 13.76 -4.19 0.17
N ASN A 174 13.15 -3.30 0.95
CA ASN A 174 13.59 -2.95 2.28
C ASN A 174 12.42 -3.05 3.28
N PRO A 175 12.14 -4.23 3.86
CA PRO A 175 11.04 -4.43 4.80
C PRO A 175 11.42 -3.96 6.24
N ASP A 176 11.95 -2.75 6.36
CA ASP A 176 12.44 -2.12 7.59
C ASP A 176 11.50 -1.05 8.14
N PHE A 177 10.27 -1.03 7.68
CA PHE A 177 9.21 -0.10 8.06
C PHE A 177 7.88 -0.84 8.29
N ASP A 178 6.86 -0.10 8.75
CA ASP A 178 5.51 -0.60 8.88
C ASP A 178 4.87 -0.71 7.48
N MET A 179 4.62 -1.93 7.05
CA MET A 179 4.18 -2.21 5.68
C MET A 179 2.66 -2.20 5.50
N ASP A 180 1.87 -1.96 6.55
CA ASP A 180 0.41 -1.98 6.46
C ASP A 180 -0.14 -0.94 5.49
N HIS A 181 -1.08 -1.36 4.64
CA HIS A 181 -1.71 -0.51 3.63
C HIS A 181 -2.97 -1.14 2.99
N ASP A 182 -3.70 -0.34 2.21
CA ASP A 182 -4.69 -0.79 1.22
C ASP A 182 -4.35 -0.23 -0.16
N GLY A 183 -3.14 -0.51 -0.62
CA GLY A 183 -2.72 -0.29 -2.01
C GLY A 183 -2.95 -1.55 -2.83
N HIS A 184 -3.65 -1.43 -3.96
CA HIS A 184 -4.03 -2.55 -4.82
C HIS A 184 -3.62 -2.31 -6.26
N SER A 185 -2.64 -3.08 -6.75
CA SER A 185 -2.05 -2.88 -8.08
C SER A 185 -3.09 -3.08 -9.19
N GLY A 186 -3.14 -2.12 -10.13
CA GLY A 186 -4.07 -2.15 -11.26
C GLY A 186 -5.49 -1.66 -10.96
N TRP A 187 -5.82 -1.38 -9.70
CA TRP A 187 -7.17 -0.98 -9.29
C TRP A 187 -7.46 0.47 -9.62
N THR A 188 -8.68 0.70 -10.08
CA THR A 188 -9.29 2.02 -10.27
C THR A 188 -10.01 2.48 -9.00
N THR A 189 -10.53 3.70 -9.01
CA THR A 189 -11.41 4.20 -7.93
C THR A 189 -12.67 3.34 -7.75
N HIS A 190 -13.19 2.75 -8.84
CA HIS A 190 -14.34 1.83 -8.80
C HIS A 190 -13.99 0.53 -8.07
N ASP A 191 -12.80 -0.01 -8.32
CA ASP A 191 -12.38 -1.31 -7.80
C ASP A 191 -12.18 -1.27 -6.26
N ILE A 192 -11.85 -0.12 -5.69
CA ILE A 192 -11.81 0.08 -4.24
C ILE A 192 -13.18 -0.16 -3.58
N LEU A 193 -14.26 0.19 -4.27
CA LEU A 193 -15.64 -0.01 -3.84
C LEU A 193 -16.14 -1.42 -4.19
N ASN A 194 -15.82 -1.87 -5.40
CA ASN A 194 -16.28 -3.12 -6.01
C ASN A 194 -15.08 -3.87 -6.59
N PRO A 195 -14.44 -4.76 -5.82
CA PRO A 195 -13.20 -5.40 -6.25
C PRO A 195 -13.40 -6.22 -7.53
N PRO A 196 -12.42 -6.19 -8.46
CA PRO A 196 -12.52 -6.92 -9.71
C PRO A 196 -12.51 -8.42 -9.46
N GLY A 197 -13.21 -9.18 -10.30
CA GLY A 197 -13.37 -10.64 -10.12
C GLY A 197 -12.03 -11.40 -10.02
N TRP A 198 -11.00 -10.91 -10.72
CA TRP A 198 -9.66 -11.52 -10.70
C TRP A 198 -8.88 -11.29 -9.39
N ASP A 199 -9.31 -10.34 -8.54
CA ASP A 199 -8.66 -10.01 -7.25
C ASP A 199 -9.68 -9.84 -6.12
N SER A 200 -10.88 -10.41 -6.26
CA SER A 200 -12.00 -10.24 -5.32
C SER A 200 -11.69 -10.74 -3.90
N ALA A 201 -10.75 -11.66 -3.74
CA ALA A 201 -10.30 -12.16 -2.45
C ALA A 201 -9.66 -11.09 -1.56
N ARG A 202 -9.23 -9.95 -2.14
CA ARG A 202 -8.70 -8.80 -1.41
C ARG A 202 -9.78 -8.03 -0.63
N GLY A 203 -11.06 -8.25 -0.94
CA GLY A 203 -12.17 -7.49 -0.36
C GLY A 203 -12.27 -6.08 -0.91
N SER A 204 -12.99 -5.22 -0.23
CA SER A 204 -13.21 -3.81 -0.61
C SER A 204 -13.15 -2.91 0.63
N ILE A 205 -13.15 -1.61 0.44
CA ILE A 205 -13.19 -0.64 1.54
C ILE A 205 -14.35 -0.91 2.51
N HIS A 206 -15.50 -1.42 2.02
CA HIS A 206 -16.63 -1.82 2.86
C HIS A 206 -16.30 -2.94 3.85
N THR A 207 -15.39 -3.84 3.48
CA THR A 207 -14.95 -4.95 4.34
C THR A 207 -13.77 -4.54 5.22
N TRP A 208 -12.79 -3.84 4.67
CA TRP A 208 -11.58 -3.44 5.39
C TRP A 208 -11.88 -2.51 6.56
N ILE A 209 -12.73 -1.49 6.33
CA ILE A 209 -13.06 -0.49 7.34
C ILE A 209 -13.80 -1.08 8.57
N ARG A 210 -14.23 -2.34 8.52
CA ARG A 210 -14.78 -3.04 9.68
C ARG A 210 -13.71 -3.44 10.68
N THR A 211 -12.48 -3.66 10.23
CA THR A 211 -11.38 -4.20 11.04
C THR A 211 -10.51 -3.12 11.67
N TYR A 212 -10.48 -1.92 11.12
CA TYR A 212 -9.71 -0.79 11.63
C TYR A 212 -10.45 0.54 11.51
N THR A 213 -9.92 1.57 12.17
CA THR A 213 -10.48 2.93 12.15
C THR A 213 -9.36 3.92 11.84
N PRO A 214 -9.30 4.53 10.65
CA PRO A 214 -8.28 5.50 10.32
C PRO A 214 -8.60 6.88 10.92
N ASP A 215 -7.55 7.58 11.38
CA ASP A 215 -7.58 9.00 11.75
C ASP A 215 -7.14 9.88 10.58
N ILE A 216 -6.21 9.36 9.76
CA ILE A 216 -5.71 9.99 8.55
C ILE A 216 -5.76 8.96 7.41
N VAL A 217 -6.21 9.40 6.23
CA VAL A 217 -6.18 8.58 5.00
C VAL A 217 -5.44 9.32 3.91
N LEU A 218 -4.43 8.68 3.34
CA LEU A 218 -3.68 9.13 2.17
C LEU A 218 -4.26 8.41 0.95
N VAL A 219 -4.98 9.14 0.09
CA VAL A 219 -5.64 8.57 -1.10
C VAL A 219 -4.82 8.87 -2.33
N GLU A 220 -4.15 7.86 -2.87
CA GLU A 220 -3.39 7.93 -4.12
C GLU A 220 -4.07 7.01 -5.15
N LEU A 221 -5.09 7.55 -5.83
CA LEU A 221 -5.93 6.84 -6.81
C LEU A 221 -6.16 7.71 -8.04
N GLY A 222 -6.31 7.08 -9.20
CA GLY A 222 -6.65 7.75 -10.45
C GLY A 222 -5.76 7.39 -11.62
N THR A 223 -4.51 6.97 -11.39
CA THR A 223 -3.61 6.56 -12.48
C THR A 223 -4.24 5.48 -13.34
N ASN A 224 -4.82 4.44 -12.71
CA ASN A 224 -5.50 3.38 -13.45
C ASN A 224 -6.82 3.82 -14.06
N ASP A 225 -7.54 4.76 -13.43
CA ASP A 225 -8.75 5.36 -14.03
C ASP A 225 -8.42 6.05 -15.35
N VAL A 226 -7.31 6.81 -15.39
CA VAL A 226 -6.82 7.43 -16.63
C VAL A 226 -6.42 6.37 -17.65
N PHE A 227 -5.65 5.33 -17.26
CA PHE A 227 -5.25 4.26 -18.18
C PHE A 227 -6.40 3.42 -18.71
N GLN A 228 -7.43 3.19 -17.91
CA GLN A 228 -8.62 2.39 -18.28
C GLN A 228 -9.76 3.25 -18.85
N CYS A 229 -9.50 4.53 -19.09
CA CYS A 229 -10.46 5.45 -19.69
C CYS A 229 -11.75 5.63 -18.89
N VAL A 230 -11.66 5.52 -17.58
CA VAL A 230 -12.80 5.80 -16.71
C VAL A 230 -13.17 7.28 -16.85
N PRO A 231 -14.43 7.62 -17.12
CA PRO A 231 -14.84 9.02 -17.18
C PRO A 231 -14.53 9.74 -15.87
N VAL A 232 -13.89 10.92 -15.94
CA VAL A 232 -13.45 11.65 -14.75
C VAL A 232 -14.61 11.90 -13.76
N LYS A 233 -15.82 12.15 -14.26
CA LYS A 233 -17.02 12.30 -13.41
C LYS A 233 -17.32 11.05 -12.57
N ASP A 234 -17.09 9.87 -13.14
CA ASP A 234 -17.36 8.60 -12.45
C ASP A 234 -16.27 8.31 -11.42
N ALA A 235 -15.00 8.59 -11.74
CA ALA A 235 -13.91 8.53 -10.78
C ALA A 235 -14.13 9.50 -9.59
N MET A 236 -14.54 10.74 -9.85
CA MET A 236 -14.87 11.71 -8.78
C MET A 236 -16.06 11.26 -7.92
N LYS A 237 -17.07 10.62 -8.54
CA LYS A 237 -18.18 10.01 -7.79
C LYS A 237 -17.68 8.90 -6.86
N ASN A 238 -16.82 8.01 -7.36
CA ASN A 238 -16.25 6.92 -6.58
C ASN A 238 -15.40 7.45 -5.39
N ILE A 239 -14.52 8.45 -5.63
CA ILE A 239 -13.74 9.08 -4.56
C ILE A 239 -14.66 9.74 -3.53
N SER A 240 -15.73 10.38 -3.98
CA SER A 240 -16.72 10.97 -3.08
C SER A 240 -17.41 9.92 -2.21
N GLU A 241 -17.76 8.75 -2.75
CA GLU A 241 -18.31 7.62 -2.00
C GLU A 241 -17.31 7.05 -0.99
N ILE A 242 -16.05 6.90 -1.39
CA ILE A 242 -14.96 6.50 -0.48
C ILE A 242 -14.85 7.47 0.71
N ILE A 243 -14.91 8.78 0.46
CA ILE A 243 -14.91 9.80 1.52
C ILE A 243 -16.06 9.58 2.50
N GLU A 244 -17.28 9.33 2.02
CA GLU A 244 -18.44 9.11 2.89
C GLU A 244 -18.33 7.82 3.69
N ILE A 245 -17.82 6.73 3.11
CA ILE A 245 -17.56 5.48 3.83
C ILE A 245 -16.57 5.71 4.98
N LEU A 246 -15.49 6.43 4.73
CA LEU A 246 -14.48 6.76 5.74
C LEU A 246 -15.07 7.63 6.85
N ARG A 247 -15.89 8.62 6.53
CA ARG A 247 -16.60 9.49 7.49
C ARG A 247 -17.62 8.74 8.34
N ASN A 248 -18.33 7.81 7.74
CA ASN A 248 -19.27 6.95 8.46
C ASN A 248 -18.56 6.10 9.51
N LYS A 249 -17.32 5.72 9.28
CA LYS A 249 -16.48 5.00 10.24
C LYS A 249 -15.88 5.93 11.30
N ASN A 250 -15.33 7.06 10.88
CA ASN A 250 -14.74 8.07 11.75
C ASN A 250 -15.17 9.48 11.27
N PRO A 251 -16.13 10.12 11.92
CA PRO A 251 -16.59 11.47 11.52
C PRO A 251 -15.49 12.54 11.57
N HIS A 252 -14.37 12.28 12.26
CA HIS A 252 -13.24 13.19 12.41
C HIS A 252 -12.05 12.83 11.51
N VAL A 253 -12.19 11.85 10.62
CA VAL A 253 -11.13 11.41 9.72
C VAL A 253 -10.62 12.58 8.86
N LYS A 254 -9.31 12.66 8.69
CA LYS A 254 -8.67 13.64 7.80
C LYS A 254 -8.23 12.90 6.54
N ILE A 255 -8.72 13.37 5.40
CA ILE A 255 -8.52 12.72 4.11
C ILE A 255 -7.63 13.61 3.24
N PHE A 256 -6.59 13.03 2.71
CA PHE A 256 -5.61 13.70 1.85
C PHE A 256 -5.69 13.08 0.46
N LEU A 257 -6.20 13.85 -0.51
CA LEU A 257 -6.35 13.42 -1.90
C LEU A 257 -5.11 13.82 -2.70
N ALA A 258 -4.39 12.84 -3.25
CA ALA A 258 -3.25 13.10 -4.11
C ALA A 258 -3.67 13.70 -5.46
N LEU A 259 -2.94 14.70 -5.92
CA LEU A 259 -2.77 14.92 -7.35
C LEU A 259 -1.82 13.82 -7.83
N ILE A 260 -2.33 12.91 -8.67
CA ILE A 260 -1.56 11.76 -9.13
C ILE A 260 -0.30 12.19 -9.87
N PRO A 261 0.83 11.48 -9.71
CA PRO A 261 2.10 11.85 -10.34
C PRO A 261 2.02 11.86 -11.87
N PRO A 262 2.93 12.58 -12.54
CA PRO A 262 3.00 12.58 -13.99
C PRO A 262 3.47 11.22 -14.52
N LEU A 263 3.33 10.99 -15.82
CA LEU A 263 3.87 9.83 -16.51
C LEU A 263 5.18 10.18 -17.21
N GLY A 264 6.08 9.21 -17.34
CA GLY A 264 7.30 9.35 -18.14
C GLY A 264 7.02 9.53 -19.62
N ALA A 265 8.08 9.87 -20.38
CA ALA A 265 8.01 10.28 -21.78
C ALA A 265 7.35 9.21 -22.69
N GLN A 266 7.50 7.92 -22.36
CA GLN A 266 6.91 6.83 -23.15
C GLN A 266 5.39 6.94 -23.23
N TRP A 267 4.73 7.50 -22.23
CA TRP A 267 3.27 7.57 -22.13
C TRP A 267 2.72 8.99 -22.31
N ALA A 268 3.44 10.03 -21.88
CA ALA A 268 2.93 11.38 -21.72
C ALA A 268 2.18 11.92 -22.95
N ASP A 269 2.73 11.72 -24.15
CA ASP A 269 2.21 12.24 -25.41
C ASP A 269 1.32 11.23 -26.19
N LYS A 270 1.16 10.00 -25.69
CA LYS A 270 0.29 9.03 -26.34
C LYS A 270 -1.15 9.43 -26.18
N LYS A 271 -1.92 9.29 -27.29
CA LYS A 271 -3.37 9.45 -27.27
C LYS A 271 -4.04 8.23 -26.66
N LEU A 272 -5.04 8.48 -25.84
CA LEU A 272 -5.74 7.45 -25.09
C LEU A 272 -7.23 7.40 -25.46
N CYS A 273 -7.83 6.22 -25.35
CA CYS A 273 -9.28 6.03 -25.37
C CYS A 273 -9.97 6.43 -26.68
N GLY A 274 -9.24 6.47 -27.79
CA GLY A 274 -9.80 6.94 -29.06
C GLY A 274 -10.10 8.43 -29.12
N ASN A 275 -9.69 9.21 -28.10
CA ASN A 275 -9.84 10.65 -28.04
C ASN A 275 -8.58 11.37 -28.55
N ASP A 276 -8.71 12.66 -28.88
CA ASP A 276 -7.57 13.51 -29.22
C ASP A 276 -6.75 13.97 -28.01
N THR A 277 -7.11 13.51 -26.81
CA THR A 277 -6.47 13.89 -25.55
C THR A 277 -5.29 12.94 -25.23
N THR A 278 -4.14 13.51 -24.89
CA THR A 278 -2.97 12.74 -24.43
C THR A 278 -3.13 12.30 -22.98
N TYR A 279 -2.31 11.31 -22.56
CA TYR A 279 -2.30 10.87 -21.15
C TYR A 279 -1.97 12.01 -20.19
N ILE A 280 -0.96 12.82 -20.49
CA ILE A 280 -0.59 13.95 -19.61
C ILE A 280 -1.76 14.92 -19.44
N LYS A 281 -2.47 15.21 -20.52
CA LYS A 281 -3.65 16.08 -20.46
C LYS A 281 -4.79 15.47 -19.67
N SER A 282 -4.98 14.18 -19.78
CA SER A 282 -5.98 13.45 -19.00
C SER A 282 -5.67 13.49 -17.50
N ILE A 283 -4.37 13.35 -17.12
CA ILE A 283 -3.90 13.49 -15.73
C ILE A 283 -4.13 14.93 -15.22
N GLU A 284 -3.81 15.95 -16.00
CA GLU A 284 -4.07 17.34 -15.61
C GLU A 284 -5.57 17.60 -15.36
N ILE A 285 -6.44 17.07 -16.24
CA ILE A 285 -7.90 17.17 -16.08
C ILE A 285 -8.34 16.43 -14.81
N PHE A 286 -7.83 15.22 -14.59
CA PHE A 286 -8.12 14.44 -13.39
C PHE A 286 -7.72 15.20 -12.13
N ASN A 287 -6.47 15.66 -12.04
CA ASN A 287 -5.91 16.39 -10.92
C ASN A 287 -6.69 17.69 -10.60
N LYS A 288 -7.11 18.42 -11.65
CA LYS A 288 -7.98 19.59 -11.48
C LYS A 288 -9.32 19.24 -10.82
N ASN A 289 -9.92 18.11 -11.21
CA ASN A 289 -11.18 17.65 -10.62
C ASN A 289 -10.99 17.12 -9.19
N VAL A 290 -9.87 16.45 -8.88
CA VAL A 290 -9.51 16.08 -7.50
C VAL A 290 -9.40 17.31 -6.61
N SER A 291 -8.72 18.38 -7.08
CA SER A 291 -8.60 19.64 -6.35
C SER A 291 -9.96 20.28 -6.06
N ARG A 292 -10.85 20.27 -7.05
CA ARG A 292 -12.21 20.78 -6.87
C ARG A 292 -13.01 19.94 -5.88
N LEU A 293 -12.96 18.62 -6.01
CA LEU A 293 -13.62 17.69 -5.10
C LEU A 293 -13.13 17.87 -3.67
N ALA A 294 -11.82 18.06 -3.45
CA ALA A 294 -11.27 18.32 -2.13
C ALA A 294 -11.88 19.57 -1.49
N ILE A 295 -12.02 20.66 -2.24
CA ILE A 295 -12.66 21.90 -1.77
C ILE A 295 -14.14 21.65 -1.44
N GLU A 296 -14.88 21.00 -2.33
CA GLU A 296 -16.31 20.72 -2.18
C GLU A 296 -16.61 19.81 -0.97
N ARG A 297 -15.70 18.88 -0.67
CA ARG A 297 -15.85 17.91 0.41
C ARG A 297 -15.19 18.31 1.72
N ASN A 298 -14.41 19.40 1.75
CA ASN A 298 -13.76 19.87 2.96
C ASN A 298 -14.79 20.38 3.97
N THR A 299 -14.68 19.96 5.23
CA THR A 299 -15.50 20.44 6.35
C THR A 299 -14.61 20.76 7.54
N ASP A 300 -15.15 21.47 8.53
CA ASP A 300 -14.40 21.77 9.76
C ASP A 300 -14.14 20.53 10.60
N VAL A 301 -15.07 19.58 10.60
CA VAL A 301 -15.00 18.35 11.38
C VAL A 301 -14.08 17.32 10.73
N SER A 302 -14.21 17.13 9.41
CA SER A 302 -13.45 16.16 8.64
C SER A 302 -12.79 16.87 7.44
N LYS A 303 -11.52 17.16 7.58
CA LYS A 303 -10.76 17.86 6.54
C LYS A 303 -10.55 16.97 5.32
N VAL A 304 -10.77 17.53 4.14
CA VAL A 304 -10.33 16.95 2.87
C VAL A 304 -9.35 17.93 2.23
N VAL A 305 -8.12 17.48 2.01
CA VAL A 305 -7.00 18.33 1.60
C VAL A 305 -6.33 17.72 0.37
N THR A 306 -6.04 18.53 -0.63
CA THR A 306 -5.24 18.12 -1.78
C THR A 306 -3.75 18.08 -1.42
N VAL A 307 -3.05 17.05 -1.88
CA VAL A 307 -1.59 16.92 -1.78
C VAL A 307 -1.00 16.81 -3.17
N ASP A 308 -0.09 17.70 -3.48
CA ASP A 308 0.55 17.73 -4.80
C ASP A 308 1.70 16.71 -4.87
N LEU A 309 1.43 15.60 -5.55
CA LEU A 309 2.44 14.62 -5.95
C LEU A 309 2.84 14.78 -7.43
N PHE A 310 2.13 15.67 -8.17
CA PHE A 310 2.35 15.85 -9.59
C PHE A 310 3.59 16.71 -9.87
N THR A 311 3.72 17.87 -9.21
CA THR A 311 4.83 18.78 -9.47
C THR A 311 6.14 18.35 -8.78
N GLY A 312 6.05 17.51 -7.75
CA GLY A 312 7.22 17.03 -6.99
C GLY A 312 7.94 15.84 -7.63
N VAL A 313 7.40 15.24 -8.69
CA VAL A 313 7.99 14.09 -9.39
C VAL A 313 8.36 14.49 -10.82
N HIS A 314 9.64 14.33 -11.18
CA HIS A 314 10.15 14.66 -12.50
C HIS A 314 10.13 13.43 -13.41
N PRO A 315 9.30 13.40 -14.48
CA PRO A 315 9.09 12.21 -15.31
C PRO A 315 10.36 11.62 -15.92
N ALA A 316 11.36 12.45 -16.21
CA ALA A 316 12.59 12.02 -16.87
C ALA A 316 13.59 11.33 -15.93
N THR A 317 13.53 11.57 -14.61
CA THR A 317 14.55 11.13 -13.65
C THR A 317 13.99 10.31 -12.49
N ASP A 318 12.71 10.50 -12.17
CA ASP A 318 12.13 10.03 -10.93
C ASP A 318 11.21 8.81 -11.12
N MET A 319 11.21 8.22 -12.35
CA MET A 319 10.38 7.08 -12.70
C MET A 319 11.21 5.82 -12.92
N TYR A 320 10.66 4.67 -12.51
CA TYR A 320 11.26 3.35 -12.72
C TYR A 320 10.93 2.78 -14.11
N ASP A 321 9.67 2.86 -14.52
CA ASP A 321 9.10 2.30 -15.76
C ASP A 321 8.13 3.26 -16.46
N ASP A 322 8.36 4.55 -16.36
CA ASP A 322 7.50 5.62 -16.86
C ASP A 322 6.10 5.73 -16.20
N ILE A 323 5.75 4.84 -15.27
CA ILE A 323 4.47 4.84 -14.53
C ILE A 323 4.73 4.90 -13.02
N HIS A 324 5.65 4.07 -12.55
CA HIS A 324 5.94 3.93 -11.14
C HIS A 324 7.16 4.78 -10.76
N PRO A 325 7.06 5.59 -9.71
CA PRO A 325 8.21 6.34 -9.19
C PRO A 325 9.34 5.40 -8.76
N ASN A 326 10.58 5.81 -9.03
CA ASN A 326 11.78 5.21 -8.47
C ASN A 326 12.07 5.77 -7.06
N ASP A 327 13.18 5.37 -6.43
CA ASP A 327 13.55 5.82 -5.07
C ASP A 327 13.55 7.34 -4.91
N ILE A 328 13.91 8.10 -5.94
CA ILE A 328 13.89 9.58 -5.91
C ILE A 328 12.44 10.06 -5.92
N GLY A 329 11.62 9.55 -6.82
CA GLY A 329 10.22 9.90 -6.94
C GLY A 329 9.43 9.50 -5.69
N GLU A 330 9.66 8.31 -5.14
CA GLU A 330 9.06 7.85 -3.88
C GLU A 330 9.38 8.79 -2.72
N LYS A 331 10.64 9.20 -2.60
CA LYS A 331 11.07 10.17 -1.58
C LYS A 331 10.40 11.54 -1.75
N ASN A 332 10.32 12.05 -2.97
CA ASN A 332 9.65 13.34 -3.25
C ASN A 332 8.15 13.28 -2.89
N MET A 333 7.49 12.17 -3.22
CA MET A 333 6.11 11.91 -2.80
C MET A 333 5.99 11.85 -1.27
N ALA A 334 6.89 11.12 -0.60
CA ALA A 334 6.91 11.01 0.86
C ALA A 334 7.07 12.37 1.54
N GLU A 335 7.92 13.27 1.01
CA GLU A 335 8.09 14.63 1.50
C GLU A 335 6.81 15.46 1.37
N SER A 336 6.07 15.31 0.26
CA SER A 336 4.80 15.99 0.03
C SER A 336 3.74 15.50 1.05
N TRP A 337 3.63 14.18 1.25
CA TRP A 337 2.77 13.59 2.27
C TRP A 337 3.15 14.07 3.67
N TYR A 338 4.43 13.98 4.02
CA TYR A 338 4.93 14.40 5.33
C TYR A 338 4.58 15.86 5.65
N LYS A 339 4.83 16.78 4.69
CA LYS A 339 4.49 18.20 4.84
C LYS A 339 2.99 18.42 5.10
N ALA A 340 2.14 17.64 4.42
CA ALA A 340 0.70 17.76 4.53
C ALA A 340 0.17 17.26 5.88
N ILE A 341 0.66 16.10 6.37
CA ILE A 341 0.05 15.41 7.52
C ILE A 341 0.67 15.74 8.87
N LYS A 342 1.96 16.12 8.94
CA LYS A 342 2.72 16.27 10.21
C LYS A 342 2.04 17.16 11.26
N LYS A 343 1.30 18.18 10.86
CA LYS A 343 0.59 19.09 11.77
C LYS A 343 -0.62 18.46 12.47
N TYR A 344 -1.05 17.29 12.01
CA TYR A 344 -2.18 16.53 12.57
C TYR A 344 -1.74 15.37 13.46
N LEU A 345 -0.43 15.18 13.61
CA LEU A 345 0.16 14.06 14.34
C LEU A 345 0.63 14.50 15.74
N ASN A 346 0.48 13.61 16.71
CA ASN A 346 1.04 13.78 18.04
C ASN A 346 2.46 13.22 18.09
N LYS A 347 3.32 13.84 18.90
CA LYS A 347 4.64 13.28 19.18
C LYS A 347 4.59 12.32 20.38
N ILE A 348 5.48 11.34 20.39
CA ILE A 348 5.68 10.50 21.57
C ILE A 348 6.24 11.40 22.67
N LYS A 349 5.54 11.46 23.80
CA LYS A 349 6.04 12.16 24.99
C LYS A 349 7.09 11.29 25.66
N ASN A 350 8.26 11.88 25.95
CA ASN A 350 9.33 11.24 26.71
C ASN A 350 8.91 11.01 28.16
#